data_d91eee92cc89fdddd91ec461eedb70bb
#
_entry.id   d91eee92cc89fdddd91ec461eedb70bb
#
_cell.length_a   1.000
_cell.length_b   1.000
_cell.length_c   1.000
_cell.angle_alpha   90.00
_cell.angle_beta   90.00
_cell.angle_gamma   90.00
#
_symmetry.space_group_name_H-M   'P 1'
#
loop_
_entity.id
_entity.type
_entity.pdbx_description
1 polymer ?
#
loop_
_entity_poly.entity_id
_entity_poly.type
_entity_poly.pdbx_seq_one_letter_code
_entity_poly.pdbx_strand_id
1 'polypeptide(L)'
;MILSWKAPIYHSEKLLGSYDTEIGSYETAGSNFDYLSLLSGEPYPADMDRPKIFFPCQKKKLLAYDCLWLLGDIPLVSQRLADFLMQKANHHIQLLKPASVAANGEAVDDSYYILNAAQAISAVDHSKSVPELSDSGSILYFNEIWLRDTAAGMEGIARERDSGDLLISQDLADAMIENRFKGDKGLGFYIANQSFTPYKKQA
;
A
#
# COMPACT_ATOMS: atom_id res chain seq x y z
N MET A 1 12.16 13.33 -5.63
CA MET A 1 12.58 12.04 -5.03
C MET A 1 11.42 11.08 -4.99
N ILE A 2 11.71 9.77 -5.11
CA ILE A 2 10.73 8.69 -4.95
C ILE A 2 10.88 8.12 -3.54
N LEU A 3 9.75 7.83 -2.90
CA LEU A 3 9.68 7.20 -1.59
C LEU A 3 9.00 5.84 -1.71
N SER A 4 9.39 4.88 -0.88
CA SER A 4 8.60 3.68 -0.63
C SER A 4 7.46 4.02 0.33
N TRP A 5 6.25 3.51 0.04
CA TRP A 5 5.07 3.70 0.87
C TRP A 5 4.59 2.35 1.38
N LYS A 6 4.82 2.06 2.64
CA LYS A 6 4.51 0.77 3.26
C LYS A 6 4.13 0.91 4.73
N ALA A 7 3.64 -0.16 5.32
CA ALA A 7 3.25 -0.16 6.72
C ALA A 7 4.40 0.33 7.62
N PRO A 8 4.15 1.25 8.57
CA PRO A 8 5.17 1.66 9.53
C PRO A 8 5.70 0.47 10.35
N ILE A 9 7.02 0.42 10.59
CA ILE A 9 7.69 -0.71 11.27
C ILE A 9 7.05 -1.06 12.63
N TYR A 10 6.52 -0.08 13.34
CA TYR A 10 5.90 -0.25 14.65
C TYR A 10 4.38 -0.08 14.62
N HIS A 11 3.73 -0.29 13.47
CA HIS A 11 2.28 -0.26 13.42
C HIS A 11 1.68 -1.38 14.28
N SER A 12 0.46 -1.17 14.75
CA SER A 12 -0.23 -2.17 15.58
C SER A 12 -0.72 -3.32 14.71
N GLU A 13 -0.35 -4.56 15.05
CA GLU A 13 -0.87 -5.77 14.39
C GLU A 13 -2.41 -5.82 14.36
N LYS A 14 -3.08 -5.20 15.38
CA LYS A 14 -4.53 -5.09 15.41
C LYS A 14 -5.12 -4.13 14.38
N LEU A 15 -4.26 -3.35 13.71
CA LEU A 15 -4.61 -2.43 12.63
C LEU A 15 -4.04 -2.90 11.28
N LEU A 16 -3.59 -4.16 11.20
CA LEU A 16 -3.29 -4.86 9.96
C LEU A 16 -4.52 -5.68 9.56
N GLY A 17 -5.09 -5.37 8.41
CA GLY A 17 -6.30 -6.04 7.90
C GLY A 17 -5.99 -7.34 7.18
N SER A 18 -6.82 -8.35 7.40
CA SER A 18 -6.81 -9.63 6.71
C SER A 18 -7.90 -9.68 5.65
N TYR A 19 -7.77 -10.56 4.66
CA TYR A 19 -8.72 -10.68 3.53
C TYR A 19 -9.85 -11.69 3.78
N ASP A 20 -10.15 -11.99 5.03
CA ASP A 20 -11.34 -12.69 5.51
C ASP A 20 -11.48 -12.47 7.01
N THR A 21 -12.44 -13.14 7.64
CA THR A 21 -12.64 -13.15 9.10
C THR A 21 -11.55 -13.88 9.87
N GLU A 22 -10.72 -14.68 9.20
CA GLU A 22 -9.54 -15.32 9.78
C GLU A 22 -8.34 -14.36 9.77
N ILE A 23 -7.75 -14.15 10.95
CA ILE A 23 -6.59 -13.27 11.10
C ILE A 23 -5.39 -13.86 10.37
N GLY A 24 -4.74 -13.05 9.53
CA GLY A 24 -3.59 -13.48 8.72
C GLY A 24 -3.97 -14.12 7.39
N SER A 25 -5.27 -14.25 7.06
CA SER A 25 -5.69 -14.78 5.77
C SER A 25 -5.37 -13.82 4.62
N TYR A 26 -4.77 -14.36 3.56
CA TYR A 26 -4.54 -13.70 2.27
C TYR A 26 -5.65 -13.99 1.26
N GLU A 27 -6.62 -14.82 1.61
CA GLU A 27 -7.70 -15.28 0.75
C GLU A 27 -9.05 -14.92 1.35
N THR A 28 -10.05 -14.71 0.50
CA THR A 28 -11.45 -14.60 0.89
C THR A 28 -12.16 -15.93 0.54
N ALA A 29 -12.68 -16.63 1.53
CA ALA A 29 -13.29 -17.94 1.33
C ALA A 29 -14.44 -17.91 0.32
N GLY A 30 -14.41 -18.82 -0.65
CA GLY A 30 -15.42 -18.95 -1.69
C GLY A 30 -15.40 -17.84 -2.75
N SER A 31 -14.30 -17.10 -2.86
CA SER A 31 -14.09 -15.98 -3.77
C SER A 31 -12.92 -16.27 -4.72
N ASN A 32 -12.92 -15.66 -5.90
CA ASN A 32 -11.78 -15.64 -6.81
C ASN A 32 -10.87 -14.43 -6.57
N PHE A 33 -10.97 -13.77 -5.42
CA PHE A 33 -10.08 -12.68 -5.03
C PHE A 33 -8.63 -13.17 -4.99
N ASP A 34 -7.74 -12.38 -5.61
CA ASP A 34 -6.31 -12.59 -5.58
C ASP A 34 -5.59 -11.30 -5.17
N TYR A 35 -4.98 -11.29 -3.99
CA TYR A 35 -4.23 -10.14 -3.50
C TYR A 35 -2.97 -9.84 -4.33
N LEU A 36 -2.37 -10.85 -5.00
CA LEU A 36 -1.20 -10.65 -5.86
C LEU A 36 -1.51 -9.73 -7.04
N SER A 37 -2.75 -9.74 -7.52
CA SER A 37 -3.21 -8.82 -8.56
C SER A 37 -3.12 -7.34 -8.13
N LEU A 38 -3.15 -7.04 -6.82
CA LEU A 38 -2.97 -5.69 -6.28
C LEU A 38 -1.49 -5.27 -6.20
N LEU A 39 -0.57 -6.20 -6.38
CA LEU A 39 0.89 -5.96 -6.35
C LEU A 39 1.49 -5.81 -7.76
N SER A 40 0.72 -6.12 -8.81
CA SER A 40 1.20 -6.17 -10.19
C SER A 40 1.52 -4.81 -10.81
N GLY A 41 0.94 -3.72 -10.25
CA GLY A 41 0.98 -2.41 -10.89
C GLY A 41 0.09 -2.29 -12.12
N GLU A 42 -0.91 -3.16 -12.23
CA GLU A 42 -1.93 -3.18 -13.28
C GLU A 42 -3.31 -2.89 -12.69
N PRO A 43 -4.27 -2.49 -13.52
CA PRO A 43 -5.66 -2.38 -13.07
C PRO A 43 -6.16 -3.72 -12.56
N TYR A 44 -6.76 -3.73 -11.37
CA TYR A 44 -7.38 -4.92 -10.80
C TYR A 44 -8.51 -5.41 -11.72
N PRO A 45 -8.54 -6.71 -12.10
CA PRO A 45 -9.49 -7.24 -13.06
C PRO A 45 -10.95 -7.05 -12.62
N ALA A 46 -11.81 -6.68 -13.57
CA ALA A 46 -13.22 -6.37 -13.29
C ALA A 46 -14.07 -7.60 -12.95
N ASP A 47 -13.63 -8.77 -13.40
CA ASP A 47 -14.27 -10.09 -13.19
C ASP A 47 -13.82 -10.77 -11.89
N MET A 48 -12.85 -10.20 -11.19
CA MET A 48 -12.46 -10.67 -9.86
C MET A 48 -13.34 -10.07 -8.76
N ASP A 49 -13.62 -10.89 -7.75
CA ASP A 49 -14.37 -10.47 -6.57
C ASP A 49 -13.60 -9.43 -5.74
N ARG A 50 -14.33 -8.71 -4.91
CA ARG A 50 -13.76 -7.82 -3.90
C ARG A 50 -13.63 -8.57 -2.58
N PRO A 51 -12.51 -8.39 -1.85
CA PRO A 51 -12.31 -9.11 -0.61
C PRO A 51 -13.23 -8.60 0.50
N LYS A 52 -13.46 -9.46 1.48
CA LYS A 52 -13.92 -9.06 2.80
C LYS A 52 -12.70 -8.69 3.63
N ILE A 53 -12.75 -7.55 4.30
CA ILE A 53 -11.64 -7.07 5.13
C ILE A 53 -12.03 -7.17 6.60
N PHE A 54 -11.14 -7.75 7.40
CA PHE A 54 -11.32 -7.88 8.83
C PHE A 54 -10.14 -7.31 9.62
N PHE A 55 -10.45 -6.58 10.71
CA PHE A 55 -9.49 -6.06 11.66
C PHE A 55 -9.81 -6.54 13.07
N PRO A 56 -8.84 -7.10 13.82
CA PRO A 56 -9.02 -7.50 15.22
C PRO A 56 -8.92 -6.31 16.19
N CYS A 57 -9.63 -5.22 15.91
CA CYS A 57 -9.66 -4.02 16.74
C CYS A 57 -11.07 -3.46 16.87
N GLN A 58 -11.28 -2.54 17.78
CA GLN A 58 -12.57 -1.84 17.92
C GLN A 58 -12.79 -0.89 16.73
N LYS A 59 -14.02 -0.81 16.24
CA LYS A 59 -14.45 0.09 15.16
C LYS A 59 -14.02 1.55 15.38
N LYS A 60 -14.18 2.08 16.60
CA LYS A 60 -13.74 3.44 16.94
C LYS A 60 -12.25 3.67 16.72
N LYS A 61 -11.41 2.66 17.00
CA LYS A 61 -9.96 2.75 16.80
C LYS A 61 -9.62 2.76 15.31
N LEU A 62 -10.28 1.92 14.53
CA LEU A 62 -10.10 1.85 13.07
C LEU A 62 -10.46 3.17 12.41
N LEU A 63 -11.62 3.75 12.74
CA LEU A 63 -12.13 5.00 12.19
C LEU A 63 -11.29 6.25 12.54
N ALA A 64 -10.28 6.13 13.41
CA ALA A 64 -9.38 7.23 13.74
C ALA A 64 -8.31 7.50 12.68
N TYR A 65 -8.17 6.62 11.67
CA TYR A 65 -7.09 6.65 10.70
C TYR A 65 -7.61 6.80 9.28
N ASP A 66 -6.85 7.53 8.46
CA ASP A 66 -7.11 7.72 7.03
C ASP A 66 -6.40 6.68 6.17
N CYS A 67 -5.27 6.15 6.66
CA CYS A 67 -4.50 5.11 6.00
C CYS A 67 -4.26 3.96 6.97
N LEU A 68 -4.74 2.80 6.60
CA LEU A 68 -4.54 1.51 7.26
C LEU A 68 -3.83 0.59 6.27
N TRP A 69 -3.37 -0.55 6.77
CA TRP A 69 -2.64 -1.50 5.95
C TRP A 69 -3.33 -2.85 5.95
N LEU A 70 -3.31 -3.50 4.80
CA LEU A 70 -3.70 -4.89 4.61
C LEU A 70 -2.46 -5.74 4.46
N LEU A 71 -2.59 -7.05 4.65
CA LEU A 71 -1.54 -8.01 4.34
C LEU A 71 -1.02 -7.79 2.91
N GLY A 72 0.31 -7.90 2.73
CA GLY A 72 0.98 -7.61 1.46
C GLY A 72 1.30 -6.13 1.24
N ASP A 73 1.33 -5.31 2.29
CA ASP A 73 1.61 -3.87 2.20
C ASP A 73 0.68 -3.14 1.21
N ILE A 74 -0.62 -3.44 1.30
CA ILE A 74 -1.66 -2.81 0.48
C ILE A 74 -2.40 -1.79 1.33
N PRO A 75 -2.46 -0.50 0.91
CA PRO A 75 -3.15 0.53 1.68
C PRO A 75 -4.66 0.38 1.60
N LEU A 76 -5.32 0.54 2.75
CA LEU A 76 -6.74 0.75 2.88
C LEU A 76 -6.96 2.20 3.31
N VAL A 77 -7.56 3.02 2.45
CA VAL A 77 -7.66 4.46 2.62
C VAL A 77 -9.08 4.91 2.93
N SER A 78 -9.23 5.89 3.83
CA SER A 78 -10.54 6.50 4.14
C SER A 78 -11.12 7.23 2.93
N GLN A 79 -12.42 7.49 2.92
CA GLN A 79 -13.07 8.32 1.89
C GLN A 79 -12.34 9.66 1.73
N ARG A 80 -11.97 10.32 2.83
CA ARG A 80 -11.26 11.61 2.80
C ARG A 80 -9.92 11.52 2.06
N LEU A 81 -9.14 10.48 2.32
CA LEU A 81 -7.86 10.27 1.63
C LEU A 81 -8.09 9.81 0.18
N ALA A 82 -9.09 8.99 -0.06
CA ALA A 82 -9.47 8.56 -1.41
C ALA A 82 -9.82 9.74 -2.31
N ASP A 83 -10.65 10.67 -1.84
CA ASP A 83 -11.04 11.88 -2.59
C ASP A 83 -9.82 12.76 -2.90
N PHE A 84 -8.91 12.91 -1.93
CA PHE A 84 -7.66 13.65 -2.13
C PHE A 84 -6.77 12.98 -3.19
N LEU A 85 -6.59 11.67 -3.12
CA LEU A 85 -5.77 10.93 -4.07
C LEU A 85 -6.35 10.96 -5.49
N MET A 86 -7.68 10.89 -5.63
CA MET A 86 -8.33 11.04 -6.93
C MET A 86 -8.12 12.41 -7.55
N GLN A 87 -7.97 13.47 -6.75
CA GLN A 87 -7.66 14.81 -7.26
C GLN A 87 -6.19 14.95 -7.69
N LYS A 88 -5.28 14.22 -7.06
CA LYS A 88 -3.82 14.40 -7.22
C LYS A 88 -3.14 13.35 -8.07
N ALA A 89 -3.68 12.13 -8.14
CA ALA A 89 -3.03 10.97 -8.74
C ALA A 89 -3.99 10.02 -9.49
N ASN A 90 -5.13 10.49 -9.98
CA ASN A 90 -6.21 9.68 -10.55
C ASN A 90 -5.81 8.80 -11.74
N HIS A 91 -4.78 9.19 -12.49
CA HIS A 91 -4.36 8.46 -13.69
C HIS A 91 -3.60 7.17 -13.39
N HIS A 92 -3.12 6.99 -12.16
CA HIS A 92 -2.22 5.89 -11.78
C HIS A 92 -2.74 5.04 -10.64
N ILE A 93 -3.98 5.30 -10.20
CA ILE A 93 -4.60 4.57 -9.11
C ILE A 93 -6.00 4.09 -9.46
N GLN A 94 -6.40 3.02 -8.79
CA GLN A 94 -7.75 2.50 -8.79
C GLN A 94 -8.20 2.34 -7.32
N LEU A 95 -9.35 2.89 -7.01
CA LEU A 95 -9.96 2.77 -5.69
C LEU A 95 -11.01 1.67 -5.72
N LEU A 96 -10.75 0.57 -5.02
CA LEU A 96 -11.61 -0.60 -5.03
C LEU A 96 -12.39 -0.64 -3.72
N LYS A 97 -13.71 -0.65 -3.82
CA LYS A 97 -14.55 -0.84 -2.65
C LYS A 97 -14.48 -2.31 -2.22
N PRO A 98 -14.10 -2.64 -0.96
CA PRO A 98 -14.20 -3.99 -0.44
C PRO A 98 -15.64 -4.51 -0.45
N ALA A 99 -15.85 -5.82 -0.50
CA ALA A 99 -17.18 -6.42 -0.33
C ALA A 99 -17.75 -6.10 1.07
N SER A 100 -16.88 -6.08 2.08
CA SER A 100 -17.19 -5.60 3.42
C SER A 100 -15.92 -5.22 4.18
N VAL A 101 -16.05 -4.34 5.18
CA VAL A 101 -15.01 -4.10 6.18
C VAL A 101 -15.62 -4.32 7.54
N ALA A 102 -14.97 -5.12 8.39
CA ALA A 102 -15.40 -5.38 9.76
C ALA A 102 -14.28 -5.12 10.76
N ALA A 103 -14.62 -4.58 11.90
CA ALA A 103 -13.73 -4.37 13.04
C ALA A 103 -14.29 -5.14 14.24
N ASN A 104 -13.58 -6.18 14.68
CA ASN A 104 -14.00 -7.06 15.77
C ASN A 104 -15.47 -7.57 15.62
N GLY A 105 -15.86 -7.89 14.39
CA GLY A 105 -17.21 -8.36 14.06
C GLY A 105 -18.24 -7.27 13.81
N GLU A 106 -17.94 -5.99 14.09
CA GLU A 106 -18.81 -4.86 13.76
C GLU A 106 -18.57 -4.39 12.33
N ALA A 107 -19.62 -4.25 11.53
CA ALA A 107 -19.52 -3.69 10.18
C ALA A 107 -19.01 -2.24 10.22
N VAL A 108 -18.06 -1.94 9.35
CA VAL A 108 -17.54 -0.59 9.11
C VAL A 108 -18.05 -0.15 7.75
N ASP A 109 -19.21 0.53 7.76
CA ASP A 109 -19.89 0.91 6.52
C ASP A 109 -19.10 1.96 5.73
N ASP A 110 -18.99 1.73 4.44
CA ASP A 110 -18.67 2.65 3.34
C ASP A 110 -17.51 3.66 3.50
N SER A 111 -16.66 3.47 4.50
CA SER A 111 -15.66 4.48 4.88
C SER A 111 -14.28 4.25 4.29
N TYR A 112 -14.01 3.09 3.64
CA TYR A 112 -12.69 2.72 3.17
C TYR A 112 -12.66 2.11 1.78
N TYR A 113 -11.53 2.32 1.11
CA TYR A 113 -11.20 1.79 -0.22
C TYR A 113 -9.83 1.15 -0.21
N ILE A 114 -9.68 0.04 -0.91
CA ILE A 114 -8.37 -0.54 -1.23
C ILE A 114 -7.74 0.35 -2.29
N LEU A 115 -6.53 0.82 -2.05
CA LEU A 115 -5.75 1.55 -3.04
C LEU A 115 -4.95 0.56 -3.88
N ASN A 116 -5.29 0.44 -5.15
CA ASN A 116 -4.49 -0.27 -6.14
C ASN A 116 -3.70 0.74 -6.99
N ALA A 117 -2.38 0.58 -7.06
CA ALA A 117 -1.58 1.31 -8.04
C ALA A 117 -1.70 0.61 -9.39
N ALA A 118 -2.22 1.32 -10.39
CA ALA A 118 -2.44 0.81 -11.74
C ALA A 118 -1.33 1.24 -12.71
N GLN A 119 -0.11 1.37 -12.18
CA GLN A 119 1.11 1.69 -12.93
C GLN A 119 2.29 0.94 -12.31
N ALA A 120 3.07 0.23 -13.15
CA ALA A 120 4.34 -0.36 -12.76
C ALA A 120 5.51 0.42 -13.37
N ILE A 121 6.53 0.71 -12.54
CA ILE A 121 7.77 1.37 -13.00
C ILE A 121 9.00 0.60 -12.53
N SER A 122 10.12 0.73 -13.25
CA SER A 122 11.41 0.19 -12.83
C SER A 122 12.19 1.31 -12.13
N ALA A 123 12.16 1.32 -10.81
CA ALA A 123 12.81 2.32 -9.98
C ALA A 123 14.04 1.80 -9.22
N VAL A 124 14.20 0.48 -9.07
CA VAL A 124 15.35 -0.12 -8.40
C VAL A 124 16.65 0.22 -9.12
N ASP A 125 17.66 0.66 -8.38
CA ASP A 125 19.05 0.79 -8.84
C ASP A 125 19.77 -0.54 -8.66
N HIS A 126 19.72 -1.39 -9.69
CA HIS A 126 20.36 -2.72 -9.66
C HIS A 126 21.89 -2.67 -9.49
N SER A 127 22.52 -1.52 -9.72
CA SER A 127 23.97 -1.38 -9.50
C SER A 127 24.34 -1.26 -8.03
N LYS A 128 23.36 -0.89 -7.19
CA LYS A 128 23.53 -0.69 -5.74
C LYS A 128 22.73 -1.67 -4.91
N SER A 129 21.65 -2.24 -5.46
CA SER A 129 20.76 -3.15 -4.75
C SER A 129 21.31 -4.58 -4.75
N VAL A 130 21.02 -5.33 -3.71
CA VAL A 130 21.47 -6.72 -3.52
C VAL A 130 20.26 -7.64 -3.54
N PRO A 131 19.92 -8.24 -4.69
CA PRO A 131 18.80 -9.17 -4.78
C PRO A 131 19.15 -10.54 -4.18
N GLU A 132 18.17 -11.21 -3.61
CA GLU A 132 18.17 -12.64 -3.37
C GLU A 132 17.49 -13.32 -4.55
N LEU A 133 18.16 -14.32 -5.13
CA LEU A 133 17.68 -14.99 -6.34
C LEU A 133 17.19 -16.41 -6.03
N SER A 134 16.16 -16.84 -6.73
CA SER A 134 15.74 -18.23 -6.78
C SER A 134 16.75 -19.08 -7.57
N ASP A 135 16.61 -20.41 -7.53
CA ASP A 135 17.41 -21.34 -8.32
C ASP A 135 17.25 -21.11 -9.84
N SER A 136 16.12 -20.54 -10.27
CA SER A 136 15.87 -20.14 -11.66
C SER A 136 16.45 -18.79 -12.05
N GLY A 137 17.07 -18.05 -11.12
CA GLY A 137 17.62 -16.70 -11.33
C GLY A 137 16.59 -15.58 -11.23
N SER A 138 15.36 -15.86 -10.84
CA SER A 138 14.33 -14.83 -10.58
C SER A 138 14.56 -14.15 -9.23
N ILE A 139 14.32 -12.85 -9.15
CA ILE A 139 14.41 -12.09 -7.89
C ILE A 139 13.28 -12.55 -6.95
N LEU A 140 13.65 -12.99 -5.74
CA LEU A 140 12.72 -13.33 -4.66
C LEU A 140 12.40 -12.10 -3.82
N TYR A 141 13.44 -11.37 -3.42
CA TYR A 141 13.37 -10.11 -2.66
C TYR A 141 14.75 -9.40 -2.72
N PHE A 142 14.84 -8.23 -2.13
CA PHE A 142 16.11 -7.51 -2.01
C PHE A 142 16.57 -7.49 -0.56
N ASN A 143 17.79 -7.95 -0.30
CA ASN A 143 18.48 -7.81 1.00
C ASN A 143 18.81 -6.34 1.28
N GLU A 144 19.23 -5.61 0.22
CA GLU A 144 19.47 -4.18 0.24
C GLU A 144 18.80 -3.57 -1.00
N ILE A 145 17.99 -2.54 -0.82
CA ILE A 145 17.29 -1.89 -1.92
C ILE A 145 17.65 -0.40 -1.99
N TRP A 146 17.97 0.03 -3.19
CA TRP A 146 18.20 1.43 -3.53
C TRP A 146 17.27 1.83 -4.65
N LEU A 147 16.58 2.95 -4.50
CA LEU A 147 15.79 3.53 -5.57
C LEU A 147 16.58 4.63 -6.26
N ARG A 148 16.42 4.72 -7.57
CA ARG A 148 16.95 5.85 -8.34
C ARG A 148 16.19 7.12 -7.97
N ASP A 149 16.86 8.24 -7.82
CA ASP A 149 16.26 9.53 -7.44
C ASP A 149 15.21 10.02 -8.44
N THR A 150 15.39 9.64 -9.70
CA THR A 150 14.47 9.96 -10.79
C THR A 150 14.16 8.69 -11.58
N ALA A 151 13.00 8.09 -11.34
CA ALA A 151 12.44 7.15 -12.30
C ALA A 151 11.59 7.94 -13.29
N ALA A 152 11.91 7.83 -14.58
CA ALA A 152 11.17 8.52 -15.63
C ALA A 152 9.68 8.12 -15.56
N GLY A 153 8.80 9.12 -15.52
CA GLY A 153 7.35 8.92 -15.58
C GLY A 153 6.66 8.68 -14.24
N MET A 154 7.35 8.79 -13.09
CA MET A 154 6.67 8.70 -11.81
C MET A 154 6.05 10.03 -11.40
N GLU A 155 4.76 10.16 -11.66
CA GLU A 155 3.92 11.19 -11.08
C GLU A 155 2.88 10.51 -10.16
N GLY A 156 2.93 10.78 -8.86
CA GLY A 156 1.96 10.25 -7.91
C GLY A 156 2.32 8.90 -7.30
N ILE A 157 1.67 7.81 -7.70
CA ILE A 157 1.77 6.48 -7.08
C ILE A 157 2.04 5.43 -8.17
N ALA A 158 2.94 4.46 -7.87
CA ALA A 158 3.23 3.33 -8.76
C ALA A 158 3.63 2.09 -7.95
N ARG A 159 3.63 0.91 -8.58
CA ARG A 159 4.32 -0.29 -8.08
C ARG A 159 5.72 -0.36 -8.68
N GLU A 160 6.69 -0.73 -7.86
CA GLU A 160 8.02 -1.09 -8.35
C GLU A 160 7.97 -2.49 -8.97
N ARG A 161 8.52 -2.64 -10.17
CA ARG A 161 8.33 -3.84 -10.99
C ARG A 161 8.99 -5.09 -10.40
N ASP A 162 10.19 -4.94 -9.83
CA ASP A 162 11.00 -6.08 -9.42
C ASP A 162 10.80 -6.42 -7.93
N SER A 163 10.43 -5.45 -7.09
CA SER A 163 10.18 -5.66 -5.66
C SER A 163 8.70 -5.74 -5.29
N GLY A 164 7.81 -5.25 -6.16
CA GLY A 164 6.38 -5.10 -5.84
C GLY A 164 6.08 -3.99 -4.83
N ASP A 165 7.08 -3.22 -4.39
CA ASP A 165 6.90 -2.14 -3.42
C ASP A 165 5.98 -1.05 -3.97
N LEU A 166 5.11 -0.53 -3.11
CA LEU A 166 4.34 0.67 -3.44
C LEU A 166 5.25 1.90 -3.32
N LEU A 167 5.26 2.69 -4.37
CA LEU A 167 6.05 3.91 -4.48
C LEU A 167 5.14 5.13 -4.50
N ILE A 168 5.64 6.24 -3.96
CA ILE A 168 4.96 7.54 -3.96
C ILE A 168 5.95 8.66 -4.28
N SER A 169 5.52 9.64 -5.06
CA SER A 169 6.33 10.85 -5.26
C SER A 169 6.43 11.65 -3.96
N GLN A 170 7.59 12.28 -3.73
CA GLN A 170 7.80 13.12 -2.55
C GLN A 170 6.75 14.23 -2.45
N ASP A 171 6.42 14.89 -3.56
CA ASP A 171 5.46 16.00 -3.58
C ASP A 171 4.07 15.54 -3.12
N LEU A 172 3.63 14.33 -3.53
CA LEU A 172 2.36 13.77 -3.07
C LEU A 172 2.42 13.37 -1.59
N ALA A 173 3.52 12.77 -1.14
CA ALA A 173 3.74 12.44 0.27
C ALA A 173 3.72 13.69 1.15
N ASP A 174 4.40 14.76 0.73
CA ASP A 174 4.41 16.06 1.42
C ASP A 174 3.02 16.68 1.49
N ALA A 175 2.28 16.62 0.38
CA ALA A 175 0.90 17.10 0.35
C ALA A 175 -0.02 16.30 1.29
N MET A 176 0.18 14.97 1.42
CA MET A 176 -0.56 14.15 2.38
C MET A 176 -0.23 14.54 3.84
N ILE A 177 1.05 14.82 4.15
CA ILE A 177 1.48 15.28 5.47
C ILE A 177 0.87 16.65 5.79
N GLU A 178 0.91 17.59 4.86
CA GLU A 178 0.34 18.94 5.00
C GLU A 178 -1.18 18.92 5.27
N ASN A 179 -1.88 18.01 4.59
CA ASN A 179 -3.31 17.80 4.79
C ASN A 179 -3.63 17.00 6.07
N ARG A 180 -2.61 16.64 6.88
CA ARG A 180 -2.73 15.98 8.18
C ARG A 180 -3.52 14.66 8.10
N PHE A 181 -3.30 13.89 7.04
CA PHE A 181 -3.80 12.53 7.00
C PHE A 181 -3.12 11.67 8.07
N LYS A 182 -3.86 10.71 8.62
CA LYS A 182 -3.44 9.92 9.78
C LYS A 182 -3.29 8.44 9.42
N GLY A 183 -2.14 7.87 9.78
CA GLY A 183 -1.91 6.43 9.85
C GLY A 183 -1.43 6.04 11.25
N ASP A 184 -1.52 4.76 11.60
CA ASP A 184 -0.95 4.27 12.87
C ASP A 184 0.58 4.36 12.80
N LYS A 185 1.19 5.10 13.74
CA LYS A 185 2.62 5.42 13.75
C LYS A 185 3.12 6.21 12.52
N GLY A 186 2.22 6.92 11.83
CA GLY A 186 2.48 7.71 10.64
C GLY A 186 1.93 7.09 9.36
N LEU A 187 2.18 7.75 8.23
CA LEU A 187 1.68 7.31 6.93
C LEU A 187 2.52 6.23 6.26
N GLY A 188 3.76 5.99 6.73
CA GLY A 188 4.60 4.91 6.23
C GLY A 188 5.46 5.28 5.01
N PHE A 189 5.92 6.52 4.92
CA PHE A 189 6.85 6.94 3.87
C PHE A 189 8.30 6.69 4.27
N TYR A 190 9.09 6.11 3.35
CA TYR A 190 10.49 5.74 3.60
C TYR A 190 11.39 6.11 2.41
N ILE A 191 12.60 6.52 2.73
CA ILE A 191 13.70 6.60 1.77
C ILE A 191 14.30 5.20 1.66
N ALA A 192 14.33 4.63 0.46
CA ALA A 192 15.00 3.35 0.19
C ALA A 192 16.46 3.63 -0.18
N ASN A 193 17.35 3.44 0.81
CA ASN A 193 18.80 3.66 0.70
C ASN A 193 19.51 2.61 1.56
N GLN A 194 19.73 1.41 1.02
CA GLN A 194 20.25 0.24 1.72
C GLN A 194 19.26 -0.34 2.75
N SER A 195 18.71 0.50 3.62
CA SER A 195 17.62 0.20 4.54
C SER A 195 16.52 1.26 4.41
N PHE A 196 15.30 0.91 4.83
CA PHE A 196 14.17 1.84 4.78
C PHE A 196 14.28 2.86 5.93
N THR A 197 14.69 4.08 5.60
CA THR A 197 14.75 5.18 6.56
C THR A 197 13.44 5.97 6.55
N PRO A 198 12.76 6.16 7.71
CA PRO A 198 11.53 6.94 7.75
C PRO A 198 11.72 8.35 7.17
N TYR A 199 10.89 8.69 6.19
CA TYR A 199 10.90 10.02 5.58
C TYR A 199 10.30 11.04 6.54
N LYS A 200 10.97 12.19 6.65
CA LYS A 200 10.45 13.36 7.36
C LYS A 200 10.51 14.56 6.42
N LYS A 201 9.34 15.19 6.21
CA LYS A 201 9.28 16.43 5.46
C LYS A 201 10.21 17.46 6.11
N GLN A 202 11.06 18.07 5.31
CA GLN A 202 11.89 19.19 5.77
C GLN A 202 10.99 20.43 5.95
N ALA A 203 11.23 21.18 7.01
CA ALA A 203 10.47 22.39 7.33
C ALA A 203 10.84 23.55 6.39
#